data_96ae0be17127fb1247e2e3c4cc5b239f
#
_entry.id   96ae0be17127fb1247e2e3c4cc5b239f
#
_cell.length_a   1.000
_cell.length_b   1.000
_cell.length_c   1.000
_cell.angle_alpha   90.00
_cell.angle_beta   90.00
_cell.angle_gamma   90.00
#
_symmetry.space_group_name_H-M   'P 1'
#
loop_
_entity.id
_entity.type
_entity.pdbx_description
1 polymer ?
#
loop_
_entity_poly.entity_id
_entity_poly.type
_entity_poly.pdbx_seq_one_letter_code
_entity_poly.pdbx_strand_id
1 'polypeptide(L)'
;VYKRQEETKLESFIKNADFVITGEGRLDGQTVMGKAPIGVAEIAKKYEKKVLAFGGCVAEDATLCNQYGIDAFFPILRTVTTLKEAMDFNHAKENLSAAVEQVFRLIQSFE
;
A
#
# COMPACT_ATOMS: atom_id res chain seq x y z
N VAL A 1 -8.48 23.88 2.37
CA VAL A 1 -9.93 23.88 2.52
C VAL A 1 -10.57 22.98 1.49
N TYR A 2 -10.21 23.21 0.26
CA TYR A 2 -10.74 22.45 -0.84
C TYR A 2 -10.38 20.96 -0.72
N LYS A 3 -9.13 20.67 -0.39
CA LYS A 3 -8.68 19.30 -0.17
C LYS A 3 -9.41 18.64 1.00
N ARG A 4 -9.72 19.39 2.03
CA ARG A 4 -10.42 18.83 3.18
C ARG A 4 -11.82 18.36 2.83
N GLN A 5 -12.49 19.06 1.94
CA GLN A 5 -13.81 18.66 1.51
C GLN A 5 -13.78 17.37 0.69
N GLU A 6 -12.73 17.20 -0.13
CA GLU A 6 -12.52 15.95 -0.84
C GLU A 6 -12.10 14.82 0.10
N GLU A 7 -11.26 15.14 1.06
CA GLU A 7 -10.80 14.19 2.06
C GLU A 7 -11.93 13.65 2.91
N THR A 8 -12.98 14.43 3.13
CA THR A 8 -14.12 13.98 3.93
C THR A 8 -14.72 12.69 3.39
N LYS A 9 -14.78 12.56 2.07
CA LYS A 9 -15.31 11.35 1.45
C LYS A 9 -14.35 10.18 1.63
N LEU A 10 -13.07 10.38 1.41
CA LEU A 10 -12.06 9.37 1.63
C LEU A 10 -12.00 8.97 3.10
N GLU A 11 -12.06 9.96 4.00
CA GLU A 11 -12.07 9.69 5.43
C GLU A 11 -13.25 8.82 5.84
N SER A 12 -14.40 9.04 5.24
CA SER A 12 -15.59 8.24 5.54
C SER A 12 -15.37 6.77 5.18
N PHE A 13 -14.75 6.50 4.03
CA PHE A 13 -14.42 5.13 3.64
C PHE A 13 -13.40 4.50 4.58
N ILE A 14 -12.35 5.24 4.91
CA ILE A 14 -11.29 4.74 5.80
C ILE A 14 -11.83 4.47 7.19
N LYS A 15 -12.67 5.35 7.69
CA LYS A 15 -13.26 5.23 9.02
C LYS A 15 -14.03 3.93 9.19
N ASN A 16 -14.66 3.44 8.13
CA ASN A 16 -15.46 2.22 8.16
C ASN A 16 -14.70 0.98 7.70
N ALA A 17 -13.45 1.11 7.33
CA ALA A 17 -12.65 -0.01 6.87
C ALA A 17 -11.94 -0.70 8.03
N ASP A 18 -11.65 -1.99 7.88
CA ASP A 18 -10.82 -2.72 8.84
C ASP A 18 -9.35 -2.55 8.48
N PHE A 19 -9.05 -2.54 7.18
CA PHE A 19 -7.70 -2.37 6.66
C PHE A 19 -7.74 -1.35 5.53
N VAL A 20 -6.64 -0.63 5.39
CA VAL A 20 -6.45 0.30 4.27
C VAL A 20 -5.30 -0.24 3.43
N ILE A 21 -5.57 -0.43 2.15
CA ILE A 21 -4.58 -0.95 1.21
C ILE A 21 -4.25 0.14 0.21
N THR A 22 -2.97 0.38 0.01
CA THR A 22 -2.50 1.34 -0.98
C THR A 22 -1.45 0.68 -1.86
N GLY A 23 -1.25 1.21 -3.06
CA GLY A 23 -0.30 0.67 -4.01
C GLY A 23 0.51 1.76 -4.68
N GLU A 24 1.71 1.40 -5.08
CA GLU A 24 2.63 2.26 -5.81
C GLU A 24 3.46 1.43 -6.77
N GLY A 25 3.89 2.05 -7.87
CA GLY A 25 4.82 1.38 -8.78
C GLY A 25 6.16 1.11 -8.12
N ARG A 26 6.61 1.99 -7.23
CA ARG A 26 7.86 1.84 -6.50
C ARG A 26 7.71 2.41 -5.09
N LEU A 27 8.10 1.60 -4.11
CA LEU A 27 8.20 2.04 -2.72
C LEU A 27 9.68 2.24 -2.38
N ASP A 28 10.02 3.42 -1.90
CA ASP A 28 11.39 3.78 -1.54
C ASP A 28 11.39 4.90 -0.50
N GLY A 29 12.57 5.41 -0.17
CA GLY A 29 12.68 6.49 0.80
C GLY A 29 12.02 7.79 0.38
N GLN A 30 11.81 8.00 -0.92
CA GLN A 30 11.13 9.19 -1.42
C GLN A 30 9.61 9.11 -1.24
N THR A 31 9.08 7.92 -1.03
CA THR A 31 7.65 7.74 -0.80
C THR A 31 7.17 8.57 0.39
N VAL A 32 8.01 8.71 1.43
CA VAL A 32 7.68 9.48 2.62
C VAL A 32 7.64 10.99 2.38
N MET A 33 8.10 11.43 1.23
CA MET A 33 8.16 12.85 0.86
C MET A 33 6.83 13.37 0.29
N GLY A 34 5.71 12.82 0.72
CA GLY A 34 4.40 13.31 0.35
C GLY A 34 3.71 12.61 -0.80
N LYS A 35 4.16 11.42 -1.16
CA LYS A 35 3.47 10.63 -2.16
C LYS A 35 2.15 10.09 -1.61
N ALA A 36 1.26 9.67 -2.51
CA ALA A 36 -0.09 9.24 -2.16
C ALA A 36 -0.17 8.22 -1.02
N PRO A 37 0.67 7.18 -0.95
CA PRO A 37 0.57 6.22 0.15
C PRO A 37 0.72 6.85 1.54
N ILE A 38 1.57 7.86 1.67
CA ILE A 38 1.79 8.53 2.96
C ILE A 38 0.57 9.38 3.33
N GLY A 39 -0.02 10.06 2.35
CA GLY A 39 -1.24 10.84 2.59
C GLY A 39 -2.39 9.95 3.06
N VAL A 40 -2.55 8.79 2.45
CA VAL A 40 -3.56 7.81 2.86
C VAL A 40 -3.25 7.29 4.26
N ALA A 41 -1.98 6.99 4.53
CA ALA A 41 -1.56 6.47 5.83
C ALA A 41 -1.83 7.47 6.95
N GLU A 42 -1.60 8.76 6.72
CA GLU A 42 -1.89 9.80 7.71
C GLU A 42 -3.36 9.78 8.11
N ILE A 43 -4.25 9.69 7.13
CA ILE A 43 -5.68 9.64 7.40
C ILE A 43 -6.04 8.36 8.14
N ALA A 44 -5.49 7.23 7.71
CA ALA A 44 -5.77 5.94 8.32
C ALA A 44 -5.35 5.90 9.79
N LYS A 45 -4.20 6.48 10.12
CA LYS A 45 -3.71 6.52 11.51
C LYS A 45 -4.56 7.41 12.39
N LYS A 46 -5.17 8.44 11.82
CA LYS A 46 -6.12 9.27 12.55
C LYS A 46 -7.29 8.43 13.09
N TYR A 47 -7.66 7.37 12.37
CA TYR A 47 -8.74 6.48 12.77
C TYR A 47 -8.25 5.13 13.27
N GLU A 48 -6.97 5.03 13.59
CA GLU A 48 -6.33 3.83 14.13
C GLU A 48 -6.49 2.59 13.26
N LYS A 49 -6.43 2.79 11.94
CA LYS A 49 -6.54 1.70 10.98
C LYS A 49 -5.17 1.16 10.59
N LYS A 50 -5.12 -0.12 10.25
CA LYS A 50 -3.90 -0.74 9.74
C LYS A 50 -3.75 -0.43 8.25
N VAL A 51 -2.53 -0.10 7.84
CA VAL A 51 -2.22 0.27 6.46
C VAL A 51 -1.23 -0.72 5.87
N LEU A 52 -1.61 -1.30 4.75
CA LEU A 52 -0.76 -2.21 3.99
C LEU A 52 -0.46 -1.57 2.64
N ALA A 53 0.80 -1.58 2.24
CA ALA A 53 1.20 -1.05 0.95
C ALA A 53 1.76 -2.15 0.07
N PHE A 54 1.41 -2.12 -1.21
CA PHE A 54 1.93 -3.06 -2.20
C PHE A 54 2.68 -2.27 -3.27
N GLY A 55 3.90 -2.68 -3.54
CA GLY A 55 4.75 -2.00 -4.52
C GLY A 55 5.16 -2.92 -5.66
N GLY A 56 5.15 -2.40 -6.87
CA GLY A 56 5.71 -3.13 -8.02
C GLY A 56 7.19 -3.36 -7.85
N CYS A 57 7.86 -2.42 -7.20
CA CYS A 57 9.27 -2.52 -6.85
C CYS A 57 9.45 -1.95 -5.45
N VAL A 58 10.29 -2.57 -4.64
CA VAL A 58 10.55 -2.13 -3.27
C VAL A 58 12.06 -1.97 -3.10
N ALA A 59 12.48 -0.74 -2.82
CA ALA A 59 13.90 -0.44 -2.58
C ALA A 59 14.27 -0.71 -1.12
N GLU A 60 15.55 -0.80 -0.84
CA GLU A 60 16.03 -1.04 0.51
C GLU A 60 15.56 0.02 1.51
N ASP A 61 15.55 1.29 1.09
CA ASP A 61 15.13 2.38 1.96
C ASP A 61 13.62 2.55 2.09
N ALA A 62 12.83 1.65 1.50
CA ALA A 62 11.39 1.64 1.67
C ALA A 62 10.98 1.42 3.14
N THR A 63 11.87 0.88 3.97
CA THR A 63 11.60 0.70 5.39
C THR A 63 11.29 2.01 6.12
N LEU A 64 11.69 3.16 5.56
CA LEU A 64 11.28 4.45 6.11
C LEU A 64 9.76 4.59 6.16
N CYS A 65 9.04 3.96 5.23
CA CYS A 65 7.59 4.03 5.19
C CYS A 65 6.94 3.52 6.47
N ASN A 66 7.58 2.56 7.14
CA ASN A 66 7.06 2.02 8.39
C ASN A 66 7.03 3.06 9.52
N GLN A 67 7.83 4.11 9.41
CA GLN A 67 7.85 5.18 10.40
C GLN A 67 6.81 6.25 10.11
N TYR A 68 6.15 6.19 8.96
CA TYR A 68 5.20 7.21 8.51
C TYR A 68 3.79 6.66 8.32
N GLY A 69 3.45 5.62 9.05
CA GLY A 69 2.09 5.12 9.12
C GLY A 69 1.77 3.90 8.26
N ILE A 70 2.72 3.41 7.49
CA ILE A 70 2.53 2.17 6.75
C ILE A 70 2.97 1.02 7.65
N ASP A 71 2.02 0.22 8.09
CA ASP A 71 2.31 -0.86 9.04
C ASP A 71 3.15 -1.98 8.41
N ALA A 72 2.87 -2.29 7.16
CA ALA A 72 3.65 -3.28 6.43
C ALA A 72 3.57 -3.00 4.94
N PHE A 73 4.63 -3.34 4.22
CA PHE A 73 4.63 -3.22 2.77
C PHE A 73 5.17 -4.51 2.14
N PHE A 74 4.75 -4.76 0.91
CA PHE A 74 5.07 -6.00 0.22
C PHE A 74 5.39 -5.74 -1.24
N PRO A 75 6.43 -6.38 -1.80
CA PRO A 75 6.61 -6.39 -3.24
C PRO A 75 5.60 -7.36 -3.86
N ILE A 76 5.21 -7.09 -5.09
CA ILE A 76 4.26 -7.97 -5.78
C ILE A 76 4.93 -8.92 -6.77
N LEU A 77 6.22 -8.73 -7.05
CA LEU A 77 6.94 -9.63 -7.95
C LEU A 77 7.16 -10.98 -7.27
N ARG A 78 6.74 -12.04 -7.92
CA ARG A 78 6.83 -13.40 -7.38
C ARG A 78 8.06 -14.15 -7.83
N THR A 79 8.65 -13.70 -8.95
CA THR A 79 9.81 -14.35 -9.56
C THR A 79 10.75 -13.29 -10.10
N VAL A 80 11.97 -13.70 -10.41
CA VAL A 80 12.88 -12.83 -11.15
C VAL A 80 12.29 -12.62 -12.54
N THR A 81 12.18 -11.36 -12.95
CA THR A 81 11.51 -11.02 -14.20
C THR A 81 12.13 -9.76 -14.80
N THR A 82 11.85 -9.50 -16.07
CA THR A 82 12.29 -8.28 -16.72
C THR A 82 11.35 -7.12 -16.36
N LEU A 83 11.84 -5.89 -16.51
CA LEU A 83 11.02 -4.71 -16.28
C LEU A 83 9.78 -4.73 -17.19
N LYS A 84 9.97 -5.13 -18.45
CA LYS A 84 8.88 -5.21 -19.41
C LYS A 84 7.78 -6.15 -18.94
N GLU A 85 8.16 -7.34 -18.47
CA GLU A 85 7.19 -8.31 -17.97
C GLU A 85 6.52 -7.82 -16.69
N ALA A 86 7.31 -7.22 -15.79
CA ALA A 86 6.77 -6.70 -14.54
C ALA A 86 5.74 -5.59 -14.75
N MET A 87 5.91 -4.79 -15.80
CA MET A 87 5.00 -3.68 -16.11
C MET A 87 3.86 -4.09 -17.03
N ASP A 88 3.86 -5.32 -17.54
CA ASP A 88 2.74 -5.82 -18.32
C ASP A 88 1.49 -5.86 -17.46
N PHE A 89 0.39 -5.31 -17.96
CA PHE A 89 -0.83 -5.17 -17.18
C PHE A 89 -1.33 -6.49 -16.58
N ASN A 90 -1.32 -7.55 -17.37
CA ASN A 90 -1.82 -8.86 -16.92
C ASN A 90 -0.91 -9.46 -15.84
N HIS A 91 0.41 -9.35 -16.01
CA HIS A 91 1.36 -9.84 -15.02
C HIS A 91 1.26 -9.04 -13.71
N ALA A 92 1.16 -7.72 -13.82
CA ALA A 92 1.04 -6.86 -12.64
C ALA A 92 -0.25 -7.17 -11.88
N LYS A 93 -1.35 -7.36 -12.59
CA LYS A 93 -2.64 -7.68 -11.99
C LYS A 93 -2.59 -9.01 -11.26
N GLU A 94 -2.03 -10.05 -11.89
CA GLU A 94 -1.89 -11.37 -11.27
C GLU A 94 -0.97 -11.32 -10.06
N ASN A 95 0.15 -10.61 -10.18
CA ASN A 95 1.09 -10.48 -9.08
C ASN A 95 0.46 -9.79 -7.88
N LEU A 96 -0.26 -8.70 -8.13
CA LEU A 96 -0.94 -7.98 -7.05
C LEU A 96 -2.00 -8.85 -6.38
N SER A 97 -2.84 -9.52 -7.17
CA SER A 97 -3.88 -10.39 -6.64
C SER A 97 -3.29 -11.51 -5.78
N ALA A 98 -2.22 -12.13 -6.24
CA ALA A 98 -1.56 -13.21 -5.50
C ALA A 98 -0.95 -12.71 -4.19
N ALA A 99 -0.31 -11.54 -4.21
CA ALA A 99 0.30 -10.98 -3.01
C ALA A 99 -0.77 -10.62 -1.97
N VAL A 100 -1.83 -9.97 -2.39
CA VAL A 100 -2.93 -9.57 -1.50
C VAL A 100 -3.59 -10.81 -0.91
N GLU A 101 -3.84 -11.84 -1.71
CA GLU A 101 -4.45 -13.07 -1.22
C GLU A 101 -3.62 -13.69 -0.09
N GLN A 102 -2.30 -13.80 -0.27
CA GLN A 102 -1.46 -14.41 0.74
C GLN A 102 -1.41 -13.59 2.03
N VAL A 103 -1.39 -12.28 1.91
CA VAL A 103 -1.41 -11.41 3.09
C VAL A 103 -2.71 -11.60 3.88
N PHE A 104 -3.85 -11.63 3.20
CA PHE A 104 -5.13 -11.82 3.88
C PHE A 104 -5.31 -13.23 4.43
N ARG A 105 -4.74 -14.23 3.80
CA ARG A 105 -4.71 -15.59 4.39
C ARG A 105 -3.94 -15.58 5.70
N LEU A 106 -2.82 -14.85 5.75
CA LEU A 106 -2.06 -14.72 6.97
C LEU A 106 -2.88 -14.03 8.07
N ILE A 107 -3.53 -12.93 7.72
CA ILE A 107 -4.36 -12.19 8.69
C ILE A 107 -5.48 -13.08 9.22
N GLN A 108 -6.17 -13.79 8.34
CA GLN A 108 -7.27 -14.67 8.73
C GLN A 108 -6.80 -15.83 9.62
N SER A 109 -5.55 -16.24 9.49
CA SER A 109 -5.03 -17.33 10.31
C SER A 109 -4.93 -16.99 11.78
N PHE A 110 -5.00 -15.71 12.13
CA PHE A 110 -4.97 -15.24 13.51
C PHE A 110 -6.36 -15.03 14.10
N GLU A 111 -7.38 -15.19 13.30
CA GLU A 111 -8.77 -15.11 13.76
C GLU A 111 -9.26 -16.51 14.20
#